data_b390ba24ec1471d69bfe78d99183e618
#
_entry.id   b390ba24ec1471d69bfe78d99183e618
#
_cell.length_a   1.000
_cell.length_b   1.000
_cell.length_c   1.000
_cell.angle_alpha   90.00
_cell.angle_beta   90.00
_cell.angle_gamma   90.00
#
_symmetry.space_group_name_H-M   'P 1'
#
loop_
_entity.id
_entity.type
_entity.pdbx_description
1 polymer ?
#
loop_
_entity_poly.entity_id
_entity_poly.type
_entity_poly.pdbx_seq_one_letter_code
_entity_poly.pdbx_strand_id
1 'polypeptide(L)'
;VQTVHGPAFSLRQRCAADDAFIAKLAARAFDEYSARPVATTLKMARAGVTWLACHDDEPVGFAVVRPGEPGHAELCAIAVEEHVRGLGVGTALLAKVERVLSLAGFSELTIHTAQANLSALELFLKHGFRVERRLPRFYRGVFDACALHKRIAQARR
;
A
#
# COMPACT_ATOMS: atom_id res chain seq x y z
N VAL A 1 -29.38 19.89 -8.12
CA VAL A 1 -28.62 18.65 -7.93
C VAL A 1 -27.50 18.95 -6.95
N GLN A 2 -27.64 18.53 -5.70
CA GLN A 2 -26.55 18.61 -4.75
C GLN A 2 -25.50 17.55 -5.14
N THR A 3 -24.39 18.01 -5.68
CA THR A 3 -23.22 17.17 -5.84
C THR A 3 -22.67 16.90 -4.45
N VAL A 4 -22.94 15.71 -3.91
CA VAL A 4 -22.29 15.27 -2.69
C VAL A 4 -20.82 15.03 -3.04
N HIS A 5 -19.98 16.00 -2.77
CA HIS A 5 -18.55 15.81 -2.82
C HIS A 5 -18.21 14.94 -1.62
N GLY A 6 -17.83 13.67 -1.87
CA GLY A 6 -17.24 12.84 -0.84
C GLY A 6 -15.99 13.51 -0.25
N PRO A 7 -15.51 13.05 0.91
CA PRO A 7 -14.33 13.65 1.53
C PRO A 7 -13.17 13.66 0.54
N ALA A 8 -12.63 14.82 0.27
CA ALA A 8 -11.49 14.98 -0.61
C ALA A 8 -10.22 14.55 0.14
N PHE A 9 -9.51 13.54 -0.40
CA PHE A 9 -8.22 13.12 0.10
C PHE A 9 -7.12 13.74 -0.74
N SER A 10 -6.12 14.30 -0.09
CA SER A 10 -4.89 14.73 -0.74
C SER A 10 -3.80 13.67 -0.58
N LEU A 11 -2.91 13.59 -1.55
CA LEU A 11 -1.81 12.64 -1.57
C LEU A 11 -0.49 13.41 -1.66
N ARG A 12 0.43 13.09 -0.80
CA ARG A 12 1.78 13.69 -0.79
C ARG A 12 2.86 12.69 -0.41
N GLN A 13 4.09 13.00 -0.73
CA GLN A 13 5.22 12.18 -0.29
C GLN A 13 5.47 12.35 1.21
N ARG A 14 6.03 11.30 1.80
CA ARG A 14 6.43 11.26 3.21
C ARG A 14 7.51 12.31 3.50
N CYS A 15 7.41 12.93 4.67
CA CYS A 15 8.51 13.65 5.31
C CYS A 15 8.82 13.00 6.67
N ALA A 16 9.93 13.38 7.29
CA ALA A 16 10.35 12.78 8.57
C ALA A 16 9.30 12.89 9.68
N ALA A 17 8.52 13.97 9.67
CA ALA A 17 7.45 14.19 10.66
C ALA A 17 6.32 13.14 10.57
N ASP A 18 6.19 12.44 9.45
CA ASP A 18 5.17 11.40 9.24
C ASP A 18 5.51 10.07 9.91
N ASP A 19 6.75 9.88 10.35
CA ASP A 19 7.21 8.61 10.89
C ASP A 19 6.43 8.18 12.14
N ALA A 20 6.02 9.13 12.98
CA ALA A 20 5.19 8.84 14.15
C ALA A 20 3.81 8.29 13.75
N PHE A 21 3.19 8.86 12.73
CA PHE A 21 1.92 8.36 12.19
C PHE A 21 2.07 6.97 11.57
N ILE A 22 3.09 6.77 10.75
CA ILE A 22 3.38 5.48 10.10
C ILE A 22 3.61 4.40 11.15
N ALA A 23 4.41 4.69 12.18
CA ALA A 23 4.69 3.77 13.27
C ALA A 23 3.41 3.33 14.01
N LYS A 24 2.57 4.30 14.35
CA LYS A 24 1.32 4.05 15.09
C LYS A 24 0.33 3.21 14.27
N LEU A 25 0.18 3.53 12.99
CA LEU A 25 -0.71 2.78 12.11
C LEU A 25 -0.15 1.38 11.82
N ALA A 26 1.15 1.23 11.57
CA ALA A 26 1.80 -0.05 11.35
C ALA A 26 1.66 -0.99 12.54
N ALA A 27 1.78 -0.48 13.76
CA ALA A 27 1.61 -1.25 14.99
C ALA A 27 0.23 -1.92 15.06
N ARG A 28 -0.81 -1.24 14.57
CA ARG A 28 -2.17 -1.79 14.54
C ARG A 28 -2.46 -2.64 13.32
N ALA A 29 -1.99 -2.22 12.16
CA ALA A 29 -2.31 -2.87 10.90
C ALA A 29 -1.56 -4.18 10.67
N PHE A 30 -0.32 -4.29 11.17
CA PHE A 30 0.59 -5.38 10.86
C PHE A 30 1.02 -6.23 12.07
N ASP A 31 0.48 -5.97 13.24
CA ASP A 31 0.83 -6.66 14.50
C ASP A 31 0.67 -8.18 14.40
N GLU A 32 -0.38 -8.64 13.77
CA GLU A 32 -0.67 -10.07 13.62
C GLU A 32 0.35 -10.78 12.73
N TYR A 33 0.87 -10.10 11.71
CA TYR A 33 1.70 -10.70 10.66
C TYR A 33 3.20 -10.39 10.77
N SER A 34 3.59 -9.50 11.66
CA SER A 34 4.98 -9.11 11.86
C SER A 34 5.36 -9.11 13.32
N ALA A 35 6.53 -9.66 13.63
CA ALA A 35 7.08 -9.62 14.99
C ALA A 35 7.56 -8.21 15.39
N ARG A 36 7.90 -7.38 14.39
CA ARG A 36 8.38 -6.00 14.59
C ARG A 36 7.72 -5.07 13.58
N PRO A 37 6.40 -4.84 13.69
CA PRO A 37 5.67 -4.09 12.69
C PRO A 37 6.17 -2.64 12.53
N VAL A 38 6.48 -1.96 13.61
CA VAL A 38 6.97 -0.58 13.59
C VAL A 38 8.35 -0.49 12.95
N ALA A 39 9.32 -1.25 13.45
CA ALA A 39 10.71 -1.22 12.95
C ALA A 39 10.79 -1.62 11.47
N THR A 40 10.10 -2.67 11.09
CA THR A 40 10.08 -3.17 9.72
C THR A 40 9.45 -2.15 8.77
N THR A 41 8.31 -1.59 9.13
CA THR A 41 7.60 -0.63 8.28
C THR A 41 8.38 0.68 8.14
N LEU A 42 8.95 1.21 9.22
CA LEU A 42 9.78 2.42 9.15
C LEU A 42 11.04 2.22 8.30
N LYS A 43 11.67 1.07 8.40
CA LYS A 43 12.81 0.74 7.55
C LYS A 43 12.43 0.74 6.07
N MET A 44 11.33 0.12 5.71
CA MET A 44 10.81 0.12 4.35
C MET A 44 10.42 1.53 3.88
N ALA A 45 9.74 2.29 4.71
CA ALA A 45 9.27 3.64 4.38
C ALA A 45 10.43 4.62 4.14
N ARG A 46 11.51 4.47 4.89
CA ARG A 46 12.73 5.30 4.74
C ARG A 46 13.59 4.89 3.54
N ALA A 47 13.62 3.60 3.22
CA ALA A 47 14.41 3.07 2.11
C ALA A 47 13.71 3.20 0.75
N GLY A 48 12.38 3.11 0.73
CA GLY A 48 11.56 3.21 -0.47
C GLY A 48 10.96 4.60 -0.67
N VAL A 49 9.93 4.64 -1.52
CA VAL A 49 9.11 5.84 -1.75
C VAL A 49 7.78 5.65 -1.04
N THR A 50 7.43 6.59 -0.18
CA THR A 50 6.21 6.52 0.63
C THR A 50 5.27 7.67 0.31
N TRP A 51 4.01 7.32 0.05
CA TRP A 51 2.93 8.27 -0.17
C TRP A 51 1.98 8.26 1.02
N LEU A 52 1.62 9.45 1.48
CA LEU A 52 0.63 9.66 2.52
C LEU A 52 -0.69 10.11 1.88
N ALA A 53 -1.78 9.54 2.34
CA ALA A 53 -3.12 10.07 2.11
C ALA A 53 -3.52 10.90 3.32
N CYS A 54 -4.00 12.12 3.06
CA CYS A 54 -4.40 13.08 4.10
C CYS A 54 -5.84 13.53 3.89
N HIS A 55 -6.53 13.75 4.98
CA HIS A 55 -7.84 14.38 5.02
C HIS A 55 -7.73 15.60 5.93
N ASP A 56 -8.07 16.79 5.42
CA ASP A 56 -7.88 18.07 6.13
C ASP A 56 -6.44 18.22 6.70
N ASP A 57 -5.45 17.91 5.86
CA ASP A 57 -4.03 17.92 6.18
C ASP A 57 -3.56 16.89 7.23
N GLU A 58 -4.46 16.06 7.75
CA GLU A 58 -4.12 14.98 8.69
C GLU A 58 -3.90 13.66 7.96
N PRO A 59 -2.76 12.97 8.20
CA PRO A 59 -2.51 11.67 7.60
C PRO A 59 -3.55 10.63 8.02
N VAL A 60 -4.08 9.88 7.05
CA VAL A 60 -5.08 8.82 7.29
C VAL A 60 -4.69 7.48 6.66
N GLY A 61 -3.61 7.43 5.91
CA GLY A 61 -3.11 6.22 5.31
C GLY A 61 -1.77 6.42 4.64
N PHE A 62 -1.10 5.33 4.30
CA PHE A 62 0.17 5.36 3.59
C PHE A 62 0.36 4.15 2.69
N ALA A 63 1.21 4.31 1.68
CA ALA A 63 1.69 3.23 0.84
C ALA A 63 3.19 3.37 0.62
N VAL A 64 3.91 2.26 0.72
CA VAL A 64 5.36 2.20 0.52
C VAL A 64 5.65 1.35 -0.71
N VAL A 65 6.40 1.90 -1.64
CA VAL A 65 6.82 1.19 -2.85
C VAL A 65 8.34 1.28 -2.99
N ARG A 66 8.94 0.24 -3.50
CA ARG A 66 10.38 0.22 -3.83
C ARG A 66 10.62 -0.40 -5.19
N PRO A 67 11.68 0.04 -5.90
CA PRO A 67 12.10 -0.63 -7.12
C PRO A 67 12.72 -2.00 -6.80
N GLY A 68 12.49 -2.97 -7.67
CA GLY A 68 13.14 -4.26 -7.68
C GLY A 68 14.03 -4.39 -8.91
N GLU A 69 13.89 -5.50 -9.63
CA GLU A 69 14.53 -5.70 -10.92
C GLU A 69 14.05 -4.65 -11.94
N PRO A 70 14.82 -4.40 -13.03
CA PRO A 70 14.42 -3.41 -14.03
C PRO A 70 12.98 -3.59 -14.52
N GLY A 71 12.19 -2.52 -14.44
CA GLY A 71 10.78 -2.52 -14.81
C GLY A 71 9.82 -3.08 -13.76
N HIS A 72 10.31 -3.62 -12.66
CA HIS A 72 9.53 -4.22 -11.58
C HIS A 72 9.61 -3.39 -10.31
N ALA A 73 8.47 -3.18 -9.66
CA ALA A 73 8.38 -2.55 -8.35
C ALA A 73 7.59 -3.44 -7.38
N GLU A 74 7.84 -3.24 -6.10
CA GLU A 74 7.12 -3.94 -5.03
C GLU A 74 6.37 -2.93 -4.18
N LEU A 75 5.10 -3.19 -3.95
CA LEU A 75 4.33 -2.50 -2.93
C LEU A 75 4.63 -3.18 -1.58
N CYS A 76 5.46 -2.54 -0.77
CA CYS A 76 5.97 -3.13 0.47
C CYS A 76 4.96 -3.10 1.61
N ALA A 77 4.14 -2.05 1.65
CA ALA A 77 3.12 -1.87 2.68
C ALA A 77 2.05 -0.90 2.20
N ILE A 78 0.84 -1.12 2.62
CA ILE A 78 -0.28 -0.19 2.49
C ILE A 78 -1.17 -0.33 3.72
N ALA A 79 -1.53 0.77 4.33
CA ALA A 79 -2.42 0.79 5.48
C ALA A 79 -3.27 2.05 5.51
N VAL A 80 -4.50 1.90 5.98
CA VAL A 80 -5.51 2.97 6.06
C VAL A 80 -6.11 2.95 7.47
N GLU A 81 -6.27 4.12 8.06
CA GLU A 81 -6.95 4.27 9.35
C GLU A 81 -8.35 3.68 9.29
N GLU A 82 -8.73 2.97 10.35
CA GLU A 82 -10.00 2.24 10.41
C GLU A 82 -11.21 3.15 10.17
N HIS A 83 -11.21 4.34 10.76
CA HIS A 83 -12.33 5.28 10.68
C HIS A 83 -12.58 5.87 9.28
N VAL A 84 -11.64 5.72 8.36
CA VAL A 84 -11.79 6.17 6.96
C VAL A 84 -11.81 5.01 5.96
N ARG A 85 -11.86 3.77 6.43
CA ARG A 85 -12.01 2.60 5.55
C ARG A 85 -13.36 2.66 4.83
N GLY A 86 -13.38 2.16 3.60
CA GLY A 86 -14.58 2.21 2.76
C GLY A 86 -14.82 3.54 2.07
N LEU A 87 -13.97 4.56 2.29
CA LEU A 87 -14.10 5.89 1.68
C LEU A 87 -13.19 6.10 0.47
N GLY A 88 -12.51 5.05 0.02
CA GLY A 88 -11.67 5.11 -1.19
C GLY A 88 -10.21 5.53 -0.97
N VAL A 89 -9.73 5.57 0.27
CA VAL A 89 -8.33 5.95 0.59
C VAL A 89 -7.34 4.95 0.01
N GLY A 90 -7.57 3.65 0.21
CA GLY A 90 -6.72 2.59 -0.36
C GLY A 90 -6.69 2.63 -1.87
N THR A 91 -7.83 2.86 -2.50
CA THR A 91 -7.96 3.04 -3.95
C THR A 91 -7.14 4.24 -4.44
N ALA A 92 -7.22 5.37 -3.74
CA ALA A 92 -6.46 6.58 -4.09
C ALA A 92 -4.95 6.36 -3.96
N LEU A 93 -4.50 5.68 -2.90
CA LEU A 93 -3.09 5.32 -2.72
C LEU A 93 -2.58 4.40 -3.82
N LEU A 94 -3.33 3.35 -4.17
CA LEU A 94 -2.96 2.43 -5.25
C LEU A 94 -2.90 3.15 -6.60
N ALA A 95 -3.87 3.99 -6.91
CA ALA A 95 -3.90 4.75 -8.15
C ALA A 95 -2.68 5.70 -8.26
N LYS A 96 -2.29 6.33 -7.15
CA LYS A 96 -1.11 7.20 -7.10
C LYS A 96 0.18 6.42 -7.33
N VAL A 97 0.34 5.29 -6.64
CA VAL A 97 1.51 4.41 -6.82
C VAL A 97 1.64 3.96 -8.26
N GLU A 98 0.57 3.49 -8.87
CA GLU A 98 0.57 3.02 -10.26
C GLU A 98 0.90 4.13 -11.25
N ARG A 99 0.35 5.32 -11.03
CA ARG A 99 0.63 6.48 -11.89
C ARG A 99 2.10 6.89 -11.82
N VAL A 100 2.65 6.98 -10.62
CA VAL A 100 4.07 7.33 -10.40
C VAL A 100 4.98 6.30 -11.04
N LEU A 101 4.70 5.02 -10.86
CA LEU A 101 5.46 3.93 -11.45
C LEU A 101 5.37 3.92 -12.98
N SER A 102 4.18 4.13 -13.53
CA SER A 102 3.97 4.23 -14.98
C SER A 102 4.80 5.35 -15.59
N LEU A 103 4.77 6.54 -14.97
CA LEU A 103 5.56 7.69 -15.43
C LEU A 103 7.07 7.46 -15.32
N ALA A 104 7.50 6.66 -14.36
CA ALA A 104 8.90 6.29 -14.17
C ALA A 104 9.37 5.12 -15.04
N GLY A 105 8.48 4.53 -15.86
CA GLY A 105 8.80 3.45 -16.78
C GLY A 105 8.69 2.05 -16.21
N PHE A 106 8.12 1.88 -15.02
CA PHE A 106 7.85 0.56 -14.47
C PHE A 106 6.63 -0.08 -15.13
N SER A 107 6.70 -1.37 -15.38
CA SER A 107 5.65 -2.13 -16.08
C SER A 107 4.94 -3.16 -15.19
N GLU A 108 5.53 -3.49 -14.05
CA GLU A 108 5.01 -4.54 -13.17
C GLU A 108 5.08 -4.15 -11.71
N LEU A 109 4.05 -4.53 -10.98
CA LEU A 109 3.91 -4.29 -9.54
C LEU A 109 3.53 -5.58 -8.83
N THR A 110 4.28 -5.93 -7.80
CA THR A 110 4.02 -7.10 -6.97
C THR A 110 3.73 -6.70 -5.53
N ILE A 111 2.96 -7.53 -4.82
CA ILE A 111 2.69 -7.37 -3.40
C ILE A 111 2.52 -8.73 -2.75
N HIS A 112 2.97 -8.84 -1.49
CA HIS A 112 2.64 -9.96 -0.61
C HIS A 112 1.62 -9.51 0.42
N THR A 113 0.59 -10.32 0.65
CA THR A 113 -0.39 -10.10 1.70
C THR A 113 -0.78 -11.41 2.36
N ALA A 114 -1.13 -11.37 3.64
CA ALA A 114 -1.61 -12.56 4.32
C ALA A 114 -2.90 -13.07 3.68
N GLN A 115 -2.98 -14.37 3.45
CA GLN A 115 -4.18 -15.00 2.90
C GLN A 115 -5.42 -14.75 3.79
N ALA A 116 -5.22 -14.66 5.10
CA ALA A 116 -6.28 -14.38 6.06
C ALA A 116 -6.74 -12.92 6.07
N ASN A 117 -5.96 -12.00 5.47
CA ASN A 117 -6.33 -10.59 5.38
C ASN A 117 -7.28 -10.35 4.21
N LEU A 118 -8.55 -10.68 4.41
CA LEU A 118 -9.58 -10.64 3.36
C LEU A 118 -9.81 -9.23 2.83
N SER A 119 -9.76 -8.21 3.68
CA SER A 119 -9.93 -6.81 3.29
C SER A 119 -8.85 -6.37 2.29
N ALA A 120 -7.60 -6.73 2.56
CA ALA A 120 -6.47 -6.41 1.68
C ALA A 120 -6.55 -7.17 0.35
N LEU A 121 -6.87 -8.48 0.42
CA LEU A 121 -7.06 -9.29 -0.79
C LEU A 121 -8.16 -8.72 -1.68
N GLU A 122 -9.30 -8.37 -1.11
CA GLU A 122 -10.42 -7.78 -1.83
C GLU A 122 -10.01 -6.48 -2.53
N LEU A 123 -9.31 -5.60 -1.83
CA LEU A 123 -8.79 -4.36 -2.40
C LEU A 123 -7.90 -4.63 -3.62
N PHE A 124 -6.93 -5.52 -3.50
CA PHE A 124 -6.00 -5.82 -4.58
C PHE A 124 -6.67 -6.50 -5.76
N LEU A 125 -7.52 -7.50 -5.53
CA LEU A 125 -8.25 -8.18 -6.60
C LEU A 125 -9.18 -7.22 -7.36
N LYS A 126 -9.85 -6.33 -6.64
CA LYS A 126 -10.69 -5.28 -7.23
C LYS A 126 -9.90 -4.34 -8.13
N HIS A 127 -8.63 -4.08 -7.79
CA HIS A 127 -7.75 -3.20 -8.57
C HIS A 127 -6.91 -3.92 -9.63
N GLY A 128 -7.28 -5.15 -9.99
CA GLY A 128 -6.69 -5.87 -11.13
C GLY A 128 -5.44 -6.68 -10.80
N PHE A 129 -5.07 -6.81 -9.53
CA PHE A 129 -4.04 -7.75 -9.13
C PHE A 129 -4.52 -9.18 -9.27
N ARG A 130 -3.60 -10.09 -9.60
CA ARG A 130 -3.86 -11.52 -9.68
C ARG A 130 -2.95 -12.27 -8.72
N VAL A 131 -3.48 -13.30 -8.07
CA VAL A 131 -2.69 -14.20 -7.24
C VAL A 131 -1.81 -15.06 -8.15
N GLU A 132 -0.50 -14.96 -8.00
CA GLU A 132 0.48 -15.78 -8.73
C GLU A 132 0.90 -17.00 -7.94
N ARG A 133 1.13 -16.83 -6.64
CA ARG A 133 1.62 -17.90 -5.76
C ARG A 133 1.04 -17.79 -4.38
N ARG A 134 0.93 -18.95 -3.76
CA ARG A 134 0.71 -19.08 -2.33
C ARG A 134 2.07 -19.37 -1.67
N LEU A 135 2.36 -18.67 -0.58
CA LEU A 135 3.60 -18.82 0.18
C LEU A 135 3.23 -19.36 1.56
N PRO A 136 3.33 -20.70 1.79
CA PRO A 136 2.97 -21.29 3.07
C PRO A 136 3.85 -20.77 4.20
N ARG A 137 3.26 -20.46 5.34
CA ARG A 137 3.92 -20.03 6.57
C ARG A 137 4.88 -18.85 6.39
N PHE A 138 4.54 -17.95 5.49
CA PHE A 138 5.39 -16.80 5.14
C PHE A 138 5.51 -15.79 6.29
N TYR A 139 4.39 -15.49 6.95
CA TYR A 139 4.37 -14.53 8.06
C TYR A 139 4.55 -15.25 9.38
N ARG A 140 5.63 -14.93 10.10
CA ARG A 140 5.97 -15.47 11.43
C ARG A 140 6.03 -17.01 11.49
N GLY A 141 6.23 -17.67 10.35
CA GLY A 141 6.22 -19.13 10.26
C GLY A 141 4.85 -19.76 10.52
N VAL A 142 3.76 -18.99 10.50
CA VAL A 142 2.40 -19.41 10.85
C VAL A 142 1.39 -19.10 9.76
N PHE A 143 1.39 -17.88 9.25
CA PHE A 143 0.37 -17.41 8.30
C PHE A 143 0.83 -17.55 6.87
N ASP A 144 -0.02 -18.12 6.04
CA ASP A 144 0.21 -18.18 4.61
C ASP A 144 0.07 -16.79 3.99
N ALA A 145 0.89 -16.51 2.98
CA ALA A 145 0.78 -15.31 2.16
C ALA A 145 0.33 -15.64 0.75
N CYS A 146 -0.27 -14.66 0.10
CA CYS A 146 -0.45 -14.64 -1.34
C CYS A 146 0.54 -13.65 -1.93
N ALA A 147 1.23 -14.06 -2.99
CA ALA A 147 2.00 -13.16 -3.84
C ALA A 147 1.08 -12.75 -5.01
N LEU A 148 0.82 -11.46 -5.12
CA LEU A 148 -0.03 -10.91 -6.18
C LEU A 148 0.79 -10.07 -7.14
N HIS A 149 0.33 -10.00 -8.36
CA HIS A 149 0.99 -9.29 -9.45
C HIS A 149 -0.01 -8.51 -10.29
N LYS A 150 0.43 -7.36 -10.79
CA LYS A 150 -0.33 -6.55 -11.74
C LYS A 150 0.61 -5.94 -12.77
N ARG A 151 0.19 -5.97 -14.04
CA ARG A 151 0.82 -5.17 -15.09
C ARG A 151 0.33 -3.73 -14.99
N ILE A 152 1.27 -2.80 -15.01
CA ILE A 152 0.98 -1.37 -14.99
C ILE A 152 0.88 -0.88 -16.42
N ALA A 153 -0.24 -0.23 -16.76
CA ALA A 153 -0.41 0.41 -18.06
C ALA A 153 0.65 1.49 -18.23
N GLN A 154 1.37 1.44 -19.36
CA GLN A 154 2.39 2.45 -19.65
C GLN A 154 1.75 3.79 -19.98
N ALA A 155 2.34 4.88 -19.45
CA ALA A 155 1.93 6.22 -19.82
C ALA A 155 2.18 6.43 -21.32
N ARG A 156 1.16 6.90 -22.04
CA ARG A 156 1.33 7.30 -23.44
C ARG A 156 2.23 8.54 -23.46
N ARG A 157 3.28 8.46 -24.22
CA ARG A 157 4.13 9.60 -24.51
C ARG A 157 3.44 10.53 -25.53
#